data_34c3068ea370fc60c8ab71c24742ab8c
#
_entry.id   34c3068ea370fc60c8ab71c24742ab8c
#
_cell.length_a   1.000
_cell.length_b   1.000
_cell.length_c   1.000
_cell.angle_alpha   90.00
_cell.angle_beta   90.00
_cell.angle_gamma   90.00
#
_symmetry.space_group_name_H-M   'P 1'
#
loop_
_entity.id
_entity.type
_entity.pdbx_description
1 polymer ?
#
loop_
_entity_poly.entity_id
_entity_poly.type
_entity_poly.pdbx_seq_one_letter_code
_entity_poly.pdbx_strand_id
1 'polypeptide(L)'
;FCGTGMSTAKLASQNPKALVIGIDKSADRLRRHVQTQSRNYHLIRGNCEHIWAQLVSASVECVQHYLLYPNPWPKKAHFKRRIHGHPSFPLLKQLGGAIEVRSNWKIYVDEFAAAAQLLGLDTQVESLSATDPLTLFERKYAANSENLWVCRAAPA
;
A
#
# COMPACT_ATOMS: atom_id res chain seq x y z
N PHE A 1 3.56 4.33 -3.04
CA PHE A 1 4.58 3.28 -2.85
C PHE A 1 4.51 2.19 -3.93
N CYS A 2 4.09 2.53 -5.18
CA CYS A 2 3.99 1.54 -6.24
C CYS A 2 5.34 1.16 -6.88
N GLY A 3 6.42 1.85 -6.52
CA GLY A 3 7.76 1.58 -7.04
C GLY A 3 7.84 1.77 -8.56
N THR A 4 8.19 0.70 -9.26
CA THR A 4 8.22 0.69 -10.74
C THR A 4 6.83 0.53 -11.38
N GLY A 5 5.76 0.42 -10.59
CA GLY A 5 4.41 0.18 -11.10
C GLY A 5 4.09 -1.28 -11.43
N MET A 6 5.00 -2.22 -11.17
CA MET A 6 4.77 -3.65 -11.41
C MET A 6 3.53 -4.16 -10.67
N SER A 7 3.40 -3.82 -9.37
CA SER A 7 2.24 -4.20 -8.57
C SER A 7 0.94 -3.60 -9.10
N THR A 8 0.99 -2.32 -9.53
CA THR A 8 -0.19 -1.63 -10.09
C THR A 8 -0.69 -2.33 -11.34
N ALA A 9 0.21 -2.63 -12.28
CA ALA A 9 -0.13 -3.32 -13.51
C ALA A 9 -0.65 -4.76 -13.26
N LYS A 10 -0.05 -5.47 -12.29
CA LYS A 10 -0.50 -6.81 -11.89
C LYS A 10 -1.88 -6.78 -11.26
N LEU A 11 -2.12 -5.87 -10.32
CA LEU A 11 -3.43 -5.68 -9.70
C LEU A 11 -4.49 -5.29 -10.74
N ALA A 12 -4.14 -4.47 -11.72
CA ALA A 12 -5.05 -4.11 -12.82
C ALA A 12 -5.44 -5.32 -13.67
N SER A 13 -4.50 -6.21 -13.97
CA SER A 13 -4.80 -7.44 -14.72
C SER A 13 -5.71 -8.40 -13.94
N GLN A 14 -5.56 -8.45 -12.61
CA GLN A 14 -6.40 -9.27 -11.73
C GLN A 14 -7.79 -8.67 -11.49
N ASN A 15 -7.96 -7.36 -11.72
CA ASN A 15 -9.21 -6.62 -11.47
C ASN A 15 -9.62 -5.80 -12.71
N PRO A 16 -10.05 -6.47 -13.81
CA PRO A 16 -10.28 -5.79 -15.09
C PRO A 16 -11.42 -4.76 -15.08
N LYS A 17 -12.30 -4.80 -14.07
CA LYS A 17 -13.41 -3.85 -13.90
C LYS A 17 -13.06 -2.66 -13.03
N ALA A 18 -11.89 -2.64 -12.41
CA ALA A 18 -11.44 -1.55 -11.53
C ALA A 18 -10.39 -0.68 -12.23
N LEU A 19 -10.40 0.61 -11.96
CA LEU A 19 -9.27 1.49 -12.26
C LEU A 19 -8.25 1.38 -11.13
N VAL A 20 -7.00 1.05 -11.44
CA VAL A 20 -5.94 0.93 -10.46
C VAL A 20 -4.96 2.10 -10.58
N ILE A 21 -4.76 2.83 -9.50
CA ILE A 21 -3.86 3.99 -9.47
C ILE A 21 -2.64 3.65 -8.62
N GLY A 22 -1.47 3.66 -9.24
CA GLY A 22 -0.19 3.51 -8.56
C GLY A 22 0.45 4.86 -8.29
N ILE A 23 0.84 5.11 -7.04
CA ILE A 23 1.46 6.37 -6.62
C ILE A 23 2.86 6.10 -6.09
N ASP A 24 3.86 6.81 -6.62
CA ASP A 24 5.22 6.84 -6.08
C ASP A 24 5.85 8.22 -6.25
N LYS A 25 6.64 8.65 -5.28
CA LYS A 25 7.34 9.94 -5.34
C LYS A 25 8.59 9.92 -6.23
N SER A 26 9.13 8.75 -6.50
CA SER A 26 10.39 8.59 -7.24
C SER A 26 10.16 8.57 -8.75
N ALA A 27 10.54 9.64 -9.43
CA ALA A 27 10.55 9.68 -10.90
C ALA A 27 11.43 8.58 -11.51
N ASP A 28 12.55 8.27 -10.86
CA ASP A 28 13.48 7.24 -11.34
C ASP A 28 12.86 5.84 -11.30
N ARG A 29 12.12 5.51 -10.24
CA ARG A 29 11.40 4.23 -10.16
C ARG A 29 10.31 4.14 -11.21
N LEU A 30 9.50 5.18 -11.37
CA LEU A 30 8.42 5.21 -12.36
C LEU A 30 8.93 5.13 -13.81
N ARG A 31 10.08 5.74 -14.13
CA ARG A 31 10.70 5.61 -15.47
C ARG A 31 11.10 4.19 -15.83
N ARG A 32 11.34 3.32 -14.84
CA ARG A 32 11.66 1.90 -15.07
C ARG A 32 10.42 1.02 -15.25
N HIS A 33 9.25 1.63 -15.37
CA HIS A 33 8.03 0.88 -15.62
C HIS A 33 8.07 0.15 -16.95
N VAL A 34 7.73 -1.13 -16.92
CA VAL A 34 7.53 -1.94 -18.13
C VAL A 34 6.02 -2.00 -18.39
N GLN A 35 5.62 -1.44 -19.52
CA GLN A 35 4.23 -1.38 -19.90
C GLN A 35 3.66 -2.78 -20.12
N THR A 36 2.44 -3.02 -19.67
CA THR A 36 1.75 -4.30 -19.80
C THR A 36 0.55 -4.17 -20.76
N GLN A 37 -0.14 -5.29 -21.00
CA GLN A 37 -1.36 -5.29 -21.83
C GLN A 37 -2.56 -4.65 -21.13
N SER A 38 -2.58 -4.60 -19.78
CA SER A 38 -3.67 -3.96 -19.03
C SER A 38 -3.73 -2.47 -19.34
N ARG A 39 -4.93 -1.94 -19.51
CA ARG A 39 -5.18 -0.53 -19.82
C ARG A 39 -5.90 0.22 -18.70
N ASN A 40 -6.33 -0.48 -17.68
CA ASN A 40 -7.12 0.03 -16.56
C ASN A 40 -6.24 0.43 -15.37
N TYR A 41 -5.05 1.01 -15.62
CA TYR A 41 -4.23 1.58 -14.56
C TYR A 41 -3.52 2.85 -14.98
N HIS A 42 -3.18 3.68 -13.99
CA HIS A 42 -2.34 4.86 -14.15
C HIS A 42 -1.25 4.90 -13.09
N LEU A 43 -0.08 5.43 -13.47
CA LEU A 43 1.03 5.70 -12.55
C LEU A 43 1.18 7.19 -12.35
N ILE A 44 1.10 7.65 -11.10
CA ILE A 44 1.16 9.06 -10.73
C ILE A 44 2.42 9.30 -9.89
N ARG A 45 3.21 10.30 -10.30
CA ARG A 45 4.30 10.79 -9.48
C ARG A 45 3.76 11.77 -8.44
N GLY A 46 3.89 11.45 -7.15
CA GLY A 46 3.44 12.34 -6.08
C GLY A 46 3.61 11.72 -4.69
N ASN A 47 3.36 12.54 -3.69
CA ASN A 47 3.21 12.07 -2.31
C ASN A 47 1.79 11.54 -2.10
N CYS A 48 1.69 10.35 -1.54
CA CYS A 48 0.38 9.72 -1.27
C CYS A 48 -0.50 10.60 -0.39
N GLU A 49 0.08 11.22 0.64
CA GLU A 49 -0.62 12.05 1.61
C GLU A 49 -1.35 13.24 0.94
N HIS A 50 -0.70 13.89 -0.03
CA HIS A 50 -1.30 14.99 -0.78
C HIS A 50 -2.38 14.49 -1.74
N ILE A 51 -2.13 13.36 -2.41
CA ILE A 51 -3.09 12.78 -3.35
C ILE A 51 -4.35 12.30 -2.60
N TRP A 52 -4.19 11.63 -1.44
CA TRP A 52 -5.34 11.22 -0.61
C TRP A 52 -6.20 12.42 -0.20
N ALA A 53 -5.59 13.52 0.23
CA ALA A 53 -6.33 14.74 0.58
C ALA A 53 -7.13 15.30 -0.61
N GLN A 54 -6.55 15.31 -1.81
CA GLN A 54 -7.25 15.74 -3.02
C GLN A 54 -8.40 14.79 -3.40
N LEU A 55 -8.19 13.48 -3.30
CA LEU A 55 -9.23 12.49 -3.57
C LEU A 55 -10.40 12.61 -2.61
N VAL A 56 -10.13 12.80 -1.30
CA VAL A 56 -11.17 13.08 -0.29
C VAL A 56 -11.93 14.36 -0.64
N SER A 57 -11.22 15.44 -0.99
CA SER A 57 -11.86 16.71 -1.37
C SER A 57 -12.72 16.59 -2.63
N ALA A 58 -12.38 15.66 -3.51
CA ALA A 58 -13.14 15.34 -4.72
C ALA A 58 -14.24 14.29 -4.49
N SER A 59 -14.47 13.88 -3.24
CA SER A 59 -15.46 12.84 -2.87
C SER A 59 -15.26 11.51 -3.62
N VAL A 60 -14.00 11.16 -3.89
CA VAL A 60 -13.66 9.87 -4.51
C VAL A 60 -13.74 8.78 -3.46
N GLU A 61 -14.43 7.70 -3.78
CA GLU A 61 -14.45 6.48 -2.98
C GLU A 61 -13.52 5.42 -3.58
N CYS A 62 -12.74 4.78 -2.72
CA CYS A 62 -11.87 3.67 -3.08
C CYS A 62 -12.48 2.36 -2.58
N VAL A 63 -12.27 1.28 -3.32
CA VAL A 63 -12.70 -0.07 -2.90
C VAL A 63 -11.59 -0.82 -2.18
N GLN A 64 -10.33 -0.49 -2.49
CA GLN A 64 -9.16 -1.19 -1.95
C GLN A 64 -7.92 -0.29 -1.96
N HIS A 65 -7.14 -0.35 -0.89
CA HIS A 65 -5.82 0.27 -0.78
C HIS A 65 -4.74 -0.80 -0.59
N TYR A 66 -3.62 -0.65 -1.30
CA TYR A 66 -2.44 -1.49 -1.15
C TYR A 66 -1.24 -0.65 -0.72
N LEU A 67 -0.72 -0.91 0.47
CA LEU A 67 0.45 -0.26 1.05
C LEU A 67 1.60 -1.27 1.10
N LEU A 68 2.33 -1.38 -0.01
CA LEU A 68 3.28 -2.45 -0.25
C LEU A 68 4.69 -2.03 0.16
N TYR A 69 5.23 -2.66 1.20
CA TYR A 69 6.60 -2.46 1.69
C TYR A 69 6.95 -0.99 1.91
N PRO A 70 6.15 -0.23 2.69
CA PRO A 70 6.46 1.14 3.05
C PRO A 70 7.78 1.19 3.83
N ASN A 71 8.48 2.34 3.76
CA ASN A 71 9.70 2.51 4.54
C ASN A 71 9.37 2.40 6.04
N PRO A 72 10.01 1.48 6.79
CA PRO A 72 9.64 1.17 8.16
C PRO A 72 10.01 2.25 9.17
N TRP A 73 10.96 3.17 8.85
CA TRP A 73 11.41 4.23 9.74
C TRP A 73 11.67 3.73 11.17
N PRO A 74 12.71 2.91 11.44
CA PRO A 74 12.86 2.14 12.68
C PRO A 74 13.07 3.01 13.93
N LYS A 75 13.61 4.23 13.77
CA LYS A 75 13.88 5.14 14.90
C LYS A 75 12.58 5.72 15.46
N LYS A 76 12.41 5.72 16.78
CA LYS A 76 11.23 6.29 17.47
C LYS A 76 10.96 7.75 17.06
N ALA A 77 11.99 8.57 16.90
CA ALA A 77 11.88 9.96 16.44
C ALA A 77 11.24 10.11 15.04
N HIS A 78 11.20 9.03 14.26
CA HIS A 78 10.62 9.01 12.92
C HIS A 78 9.20 8.42 12.88
N PHE A 79 8.55 8.17 14.03
CA PHE A 79 7.22 7.56 14.07
C PHE A 79 6.22 8.27 13.15
N LYS A 80 6.19 9.60 13.18
CA LYS A 80 5.30 10.41 12.31
C LYS A 80 5.59 10.30 10.81
N ARG A 81 6.66 9.62 10.41
CA ARG A 81 6.97 9.32 9.00
C ARG A 81 6.39 7.97 8.56
N ARG A 82 6.00 7.11 9.51
CA ARG A 82 5.26 5.87 9.20
C ARG A 82 3.84 6.25 8.77
N ILE A 83 3.25 5.49 7.87
CA ILE A 83 1.90 5.78 7.35
C ILE A 83 0.89 5.90 8.49
N HIS A 84 0.88 4.92 9.41
CA HIS A 84 -0.04 4.87 10.55
C HIS A 84 0.26 5.89 11.65
N GLY A 85 1.45 6.49 11.66
CA GLY A 85 1.82 7.59 12.56
C GLY A 85 1.68 8.98 11.93
N HIS A 86 1.37 9.06 10.64
CA HIS A 86 1.25 10.32 9.91
C HIS A 86 -0.14 10.94 10.09
N PRO A 87 -0.27 12.28 10.20
CA PRO A 87 -1.58 12.95 10.33
C PRO A 87 -2.57 12.67 9.20
N SER A 88 -2.09 12.25 8.02
CA SER A 88 -2.95 11.88 6.88
C SER A 88 -3.54 10.47 6.97
N PHE A 89 -3.17 9.67 7.98
CA PHE A 89 -3.63 8.28 8.09
C PHE A 89 -5.16 8.15 8.10
N PRO A 90 -5.92 9.02 8.81
CA PRO A 90 -7.39 8.98 8.78
C PRO A 90 -8.01 9.20 7.41
N LEU A 91 -7.30 9.80 6.45
CA LEU A 91 -7.81 9.99 5.08
C LEU A 91 -8.06 8.65 4.37
N LEU A 92 -7.30 7.60 4.71
CA LEU A 92 -7.54 6.27 4.14
C LEU A 92 -8.92 5.74 4.52
N LYS A 93 -9.36 5.95 5.78
CA LYS A 93 -10.72 5.60 6.20
C LYS A 93 -11.77 6.46 5.47
N GLN A 94 -11.51 7.76 5.29
CA GLN A 94 -12.43 8.65 4.59
C GLN A 94 -12.60 8.28 3.11
N LEU A 95 -11.55 7.77 2.48
CA LEU A 95 -11.60 7.27 1.10
C LEU A 95 -12.37 5.94 0.99
N GLY A 96 -12.66 5.28 2.11
CA GLY A 96 -13.36 4.01 2.13
C GLY A 96 -12.52 2.83 1.64
N GLY A 97 -13.18 1.67 1.54
CA GLY A 97 -12.57 0.44 1.07
C GLY A 97 -11.70 -0.28 2.09
N ALA A 98 -11.25 -1.47 1.74
CA ALA A 98 -10.34 -2.24 2.55
C ALA A 98 -8.89 -1.78 2.36
N ILE A 99 -8.04 -1.99 3.36
CA ILE A 99 -6.62 -1.61 3.32
C ILE A 99 -5.78 -2.85 3.54
N GLU A 100 -4.86 -3.12 2.63
CA GLU A 100 -3.87 -4.18 2.79
C GLU A 100 -2.48 -3.57 2.90
N VAL A 101 -1.79 -3.82 4.03
CA VAL A 101 -0.39 -3.45 4.21
C VAL A 101 0.47 -4.70 4.26
N ARG A 102 1.58 -4.73 3.50
CA ARG A 102 2.58 -5.80 3.50
C ARG A 102 3.94 -5.28 3.92
N SER A 103 4.65 -6.05 4.73
CA SER A 103 6.02 -5.74 5.16
C SER A 103 6.77 -7.01 5.57
N ASN A 104 8.11 -6.98 5.50
CA ASN A 104 8.98 -7.96 6.15
C ASN A 104 9.22 -7.62 7.65
N TRP A 105 8.70 -6.49 8.14
CA TRP A 105 8.78 -6.08 9.54
C TRP A 105 7.45 -6.32 10.24
N LYS A 106 7.36 -7.38 11.06
CA LYS A 106 6.14 -7.71 11.79
C LYS A 106 5.67 -6.56 12.68
N ILE A 107 6.57 -5.92 13.40
CA ILE A 107 6.24 -4.79 14.28
C ILE A 107 5.56 -3.64 13.52
N TYR A 108 5.96 -3.36 12.27
CA TYR A 108 5.31 -2.35 11.46
C TYR A 108 3.85 -2.71 11.16
N VAL A 109 3.61 -3.97 10.85
CA VAL A 109 2.28 -4.50 10.53
C VAL A 109 1.38 -4.51 11.77
N ASP A 110 1.93 -4.93 12.92
CA ASP A 110 1.21 -4.92 14.21
C ASP A 110 0.84 -3.49 14.65
N GLU A 111 1.77 -2.53 14.53
CA GLU A 111 1.50 -1.12 14.83
C GLU A 111 0.44 -0.52 13.89
N PHE A 112 0.50 -0.91 12.60
CA PHE A 112 -0.51 -0.49 11.63
C PHE A 112 -1.89 -1.03 12.02
N ALA A 113 -1.99 -2.33 12.38
CA ALA A 113 -3.24 -2.94 12.82
C ALA A 113 -3.83 -2.21 14.04
N ALA A 114 -3.01 -1.94 15.06
CA ALA A 114 -3.45 -1.21 16.25
C ALA A 114 -3.96 0.21 15.90
N ALA A 115 -3.25 0.93 15.02
CA ALA A 115 -3.68 2.26 14.59
C ALA A 115 -4.97 2.22 13.74
N ALA A 116 -5.15 1.20 12.91
CA ALA A 116 -6.37 1.00 12.12
C ALA A 116 -7.59 0.69 13.02
N GLN A 117 -7.38 -0.11 14.08
CA GLN A 117 -8.43 -0.37 15.09
C GLN A 117 -8.87 0.92 15.80
N LEU A 118 -7.94 1.83 16.11
CA LEU A 118 -8.28 3.15 16.68
C LEU A 118 -9.14 4.00 15.73
N LEU A 119 -9.07 3.75 14.43
CA LEU A 119 -9.97 4.35 13.45
C LEU A 119 -11.30 3.60 13.30
N GLY A 120 -11.53 2.51 14.07
CA GLY A 120 -12.74 1.69 13.98
C GLY A 120 -12.77 0.79 12.74
N LEU A 121 -11.61 0.27 12.33
CA LEU A 121 -11.50 -0.76 11.31
C LEU A 121 -11.24 -2.12 11.97
N ASP A 122 -11.87 -3.16 11.46
CA ASP A 122 -11.53 -4.54 11.81
C ASP A 122 -10.21 -4.93 11.16
N THR A 123 -9.32 -5.61 11.91
CA THR A 123 -7.99 -5.95 11.41
C THR A 123 -7.64 -7.41 11.60
N GLN A 124 -6.96 -7.98 10.63
CA GLN A 124 -6.38 -9.31 10.68
C GLN A 124 -4.91 -9.25 10.27
N VAL A 125 -4.03 -9.79 11.11
CA VAL A 125 -2.59 -9.90 10.84
C VAL A 125 -2.21 -11.35 10.69
N GLU A 126 -1.50 -11.69 9.61
CA GLU A 126 -1.05 -13.04 9.32
C GLU A 126 0.31 -13.08 8.61
N SER A 127 0.93 -14.25 8.58
CA SER A 127 2.09 -14.48 7.73
C SER A 127 1.67 -14.53 6.26
N LEU A 128 2.49 -13.94 5.38
CA LEU A 128 2.24 -13.92 3.94
C LEU A 128 3.14 -14.94 3.24
N SER A 129 2.52 -15.89 2.54
CA SER A 129 3.23 -16.77 1.60
C SER A 129 3.29 -16.07 0.23
N ALA A 130 4.49 -15.69 -0.21
CA ALA A 130 4.69 -14.98 -1.47
C ALA A 130 4.86 -15.94 -2.67
N THR A 131 3.91 -16.81 -2.90
CA THR A 131 3.89 -17.72 -4.07
C THR A 131 3.69 -16.96 -5.39
N ASP A 132 2.98 -15.83 -5.33
CA ASP A 132 2.74 -14.93 -6.46
C ASP A 132 3.04 -13.46 -6.08
N PRO A 133 4.33 -13.07 -6.01
CA PRO A 133 4.75 -11.79 -5.45
C PRO A 133 4.23 -10.60 -6.27
N LEU A 134 3.68 -9.59 -5.57
CA LEU A 134 3.19 -8.34 -6.17
C LEU A 134 4.31 -7.35 -6.47
N THR A 135 5.42 -7.40 -5.72
CA THR A 135 6.50 -6.42 -5.85
C THR A 135 7.85 -7.10 -6.04
N LEU A 136 8.84 -6.34 -6.53
CA LEU A 136 10.23 -6.81 -6.59
C LEU A 136 10.81 -7.07 -5.19
N PHE A 137 10.41 -6.30 -4.17
CA PHE A 137 10.81 -6.54 -2.78
C PHE A 137 10.29 -7.87 -2.28
N GLU A 138 9.02 -8.16 -2.51
CA GLU A 138 8.37 -9.40 -2.11
C GLU A 138 9.06 -10.61 -2.77
N ARG A 139 9.36 -10.51 -4.08
CA ARG A 139 10.12 -11.53 -4.79
C ARG A 139 11.51 -11.76 -4.18
N LYS A 140 12.23 -10.68 -3.86
CA LYS A 140 13.55 -10.76 -3.24
C LYS A 140 13.49 -11.40 -1.86
N TYR A 141 12.55 -10.97 -1.03
CA TYR A 141 12.42 -11.50 0.34
C TYR A 141 11.99 -12.96 0.34
N ALA A 142 11.05 -13.35 -0.52
CA ALA A 142 10.65 -14.75 -0.69
C ALA A 142 11.84 -15.62 -1.14
N ALA A 143 12.67 -15.15 -2.08
CA ALA A 143 13.86 -15.88 -2.52
C ALA A 143 14.90 -16.05 -1.41
N ASN A 144 14.96 -15.14 -0.44
CA ASN A 144 15.84 -15.20 0.72
C ASN A 144 15.22 -15.90 1.94
N SER A 145 14.04 -16.52 1.78
CA SER A 145 13.30 -17.16 2.89
C SER A 145 13.00 -16.21 4.06
N GLU A 146 12.87 -14.92 3.79
CA GLU A 146 12.49 -13.93 4.81
C GLU A 146 10.99 -14.06 5.14
N ASN A 147 10.66 -13.90 6.41
CA ASN A 147 9.27 -13.86 6.84
C ASN A 147 8.58 -12.59 6.32
N LEU A 148 7.43 -12.76 5.70
CA LEU A 148 6.58 -11.67 5.23
C LEU A 148 5.27 -11.65 6.01
N TRP A 149 4.76 -10.45 6.21
CA TRP A 149 3.57 -10.21 7.00
C TRP A 149 2.59 -9.33 6.24
N VAL A 150 1.31 -9.59 6.46
CA VAL A 150 0.22 -8.78 5.91
C VAL A 150 -0.76 -8.42 7.03
N CYS A 151 -1.23 -7.17 7.03
CA CYS A 151 -2.43 -6.77 7.73
C CYS A 151 -3.50 -6.42 6.70
N ARG A 152 -4.70 -6.95 6.90
CA ARG A 152 -5.91 -6.52 6.21
C ARG A 152 -6.79 -5.79 7.20
N ALA A 153 -7.20 -4.58 6.83
CA ALA A 153 -8.10 -3.74 7.61
C ALA A 153 -9.32 -3.39 6.75
N ALA A 154 -10.51 -3.55 7.30
CA ALA A 154 -11.75 -3.27 6.59
C ALA A 154 -12.73 -2.53 7.51
N PRO A 155 -13.69 -1.77 6.96
CA PRO A 155 -14.82 -1.27 7.74
C PRO A 155 -15.53 -2.41 8.46
N ALA A 156 -15.88 -2.18 9.74
CA ALA A 156 -16.64 -3.10 10.56
C ALA A 156 -18.07 -3.31 10.01
#